data_4ece91c63fc8d8870d71f8dbd7740d92
#
_entry.id   4ece91c63fc8d8870d71f8dbd7740d92
#
_cell.length_a   1.000
_cell.length_b   1.000
_cell.length_c   1.000
_cell.angle_alpha   90.00
_cell.angle_beta   90.00
_cell.angle_gamma   90.00
#
_symmetry.space_group_name_H-M   'P 1'
#
loop_
_entity.id
_entity.type
_entity.pdbx_description
1 polymer ?
#
loop_
_entity_poly.entity_id
_entity_poly.type
_entity_poly.pdbx_seq_one_letter_code
_entity_poly.pdbx_strand_id
1 'polypeptide(L)'
;MQTLSTPKWLEYRQYTIDCIQSASVVWEPYWHVHLPQVYHPELFGLINTQWPNFNTVLAVHENSAELNPNRRYIIPNREDLPFWKQFNDNIIEHPDIIDAVYNLEQLNREHCTWVTASIWEDYRGYGIGNHYDAHTIDVAWQTYIYCDGGERWGTSLNNEQGELKKRIPFVPNTGWIMNVDAYSWHSADTIECDMRRSVMVRFMTRTRSG
;
A
#
# COMPACT_ATOMS: atom_id res chain seq x y z
N MET A 1 20.07 -14.43 10.08
CA MET A 1 18.73 -14.01 9.65
C MET A 1 17.79 -15.21 9.69
N GLN A 2 16.68 -15.14 10.41
CA GLN A 2 15.81 -16.31 10.62
C GLN A 2 14.82 -16.38 9.45
N THR A 3 14.92 -17.43 8.65
CA THR A 3 13.94 -17.71 7.60
C THR A 3 12.68 -18.26 8.27
N LEU A 4 11.54 -17.66 8.01
CA LEU A 4 10.26 -18.13 8.52
C LEU A 4 9.89 -19.47 7.86
N SER A 5 9.27 -20.33 8.64
CA SER A 5 8.77 -21.61 8.12
C SER A 5 7.51 -21.44 7.28
N THR A 6 7.26 -22.32 6.33
CA THR A 6 6.04 -22.35 5.52
C THR A 6 4.75 -22.31 6.35
N PRO A 7 4.61 -23.04 7.48
CA PRO A 7 3.41 -22.93 8.33
C PRO A 7 3.18 -21.53 8.90
N LYS A 8 4.23 -20.78 9.24
CA LYS A 8 4.08 -19.41 9.74
C LYS A 8 3.60 -18.44 8.65
N TRP A 9 4.11 -18.58 7.44
CA TRP A 9 3.63 -17.76 6.32
C TRP A 9 2.16 -18.05 5.99
N LEU A 10 1.72 -19.31 6.10
CA LEU A 10 0.32 -19.67 5.92
C LEU A 10 -0.58 -19.00 6.96
N GLU A 11 -0.18 -19.02 8.24
CA GLU A 11 -0.89 -18.35 9.33
C GLU A 11 -1.04 -16.84 9.08
N TYR A 12 0.05 -16.18 8.70
CA TYR A 12 0.06 -14.73 8.43
C TYR A 12 -0.78 -14.36 7.23
N ARG A 13 -0.70 -15.17 6.17
CA ARG A 13 -1.52 -14.99 4.98
C ARG A 13 -3.00 -15.13 5.29
N GLN A 14 -3.39 -16.18 5.99
CA GLN A 14 -4.79 -16.39 6.37
C GLN A 14 -5.32 -15.21 7.18
N TYR A 15 -4.53 -14.73 8.14
CA TYR A 15 -4.91 -13.55 8.92
C TYR A 15 -5.16 -12.33 8.03
N THR A 16 -4.30 -12.05 7.06
CA THR A 16 -4.46 -10.93 6.13
C THR A 16 -5.71 -11.12 5.25
N ILE A 17 -5.96 -12.34 4.77
CA ILE A 17 -7.19 -12.68 4.02
C ILE A 17 -8.43 -12.40 4.86
N ASP A 18 -8.46 -12.87 6.10
CA ASP A 18 -9.60 -12.68 7.01
C ASP A 18 -9.85 -11.17 7.26
N CYS A 19 -8.79 -10.37 7.43
CA CYS A 19 -8.90 -8.92 7.56
C CYS A 19 -9.51 -8.26 6.31
N ILE A 20 -9.08 -8.67 5.10
CA ILE A 20 -9.61 -8.15 3.84
C ILE A 20 -11.09 -8.55 3.69
N GLN A 21 -11.42 -9.82 3.88
CA GLN A 21 -12.76 -10.35 3.67
C GLN A 21 -13.79 -9.86 4.70
N SER A 22 -13.34 -9.51 5.90
CA SER A 22 -14.23 -8.95 6.95
C SER A 22 -14.47 -7.44 6.79
N ALA A 23 -13.73 -6.78 5.92
CA ALA A 23 -13.85 -5.35 5.74
C ALA A 23 -15.05 -4.98 4.86
N SER A 24 -15.69 -3.86 5.20
CA SER A 24 -16.83 -3.36 4.45
C SER A 24 -16.40 -2.38 3.37
N VAL A 25 -17.01 -2.51 2.19
CA VAL A 25 -16.87 -1.55 1.10
C VAL A 25 -17.62 -0.26 1.46
N VAL A 26 -16.99 0.87 1.19
CA VAL A 26 -17.55 2.21 1.36
C VAL A 26 -17.58 2.88 -0.02
N TRP A 27 -18.74 3.45 -0.37
CA TRP A 27 -18.99 4.05 -1.68
C TRP A 27 -18.78 5.57 -1.74
N GLU A 28 -18.66 6.21 -0.57
CA GLU A 28 -18.48 7.65 -0.46
C GLU A 28 -17.06 8.00 0.00
N PRO A 29 -16.32 8.85 -0.72
CA PRO A 29 -16.69 9.59 -1.94
C PRO A 29 -16.64 8.74 -3.22
N TYR A 30 -16.03 7.58 -3.20
CA TYR A 30 -15.93 6.57 -4.24
C TYR A 30 -15.57 5.21 -3.61
N TRP A 31 -15.55 4.14 -4.39
CA TRP A 31 -15.28 2.79 -3.90
C TRP A 31 -13.93 2.68 -3.18
N HIS A 32 -13.97 2.38 -1.90
CA HIS A 32 -12.78 2.08 -1.12
C HIS A 32 -13.12 1.19 0.08
N VAL A 33 -12.09 0.58 0.65
CA VAL A 33 -12.14 -0.20 1.89
C VAL A 33 -11.13 0.37 2.87
N HIS A 34 -11.50 0.54 4.12
CA HIS A 34 -10.56 0.80 5.22
C HIS A 34 -10.30 -0.50 5.98
N LEU A 35 -9.05 -0.88 6.10
CA LEU A 35 -8.59 -2.04 6.84
C LEU A 35 -8.10 -1.58 8.23
N PRO A 36 -8.85 -1.84 9.31
CA PRO A 36 -8.47 -1.41 10.66
C PRO A 36 -7.25 -2.17 11.20
N GLN A 37 -6.94 -3.31 10.59
CA GLN A 37 -5.73 -4.09 10.79
C GLN A 37 -5.44 -4.87 9.50
N VAL A 38 -4.16 -4.98 9.12
CA VAL A 38 -3.76 -5.63 7.87
C VAL A 38 -2.97 -6.90 8.14
N TYR A 39 -1.92 -6.81 8.94
CA TYR A 39 -1.01 -7.93 9.18
C TYR A 39 -1.18 -8.49 10.59
N HIS A 40 -0.97 -9.80 10.72
CA HIS A 40 -0.86 -10.44 12.04
C HIS A 40 0.16 -9.67 12.91
N PRO A 41 -0.10 -9.45 14.21
CA PRO A 41 0.77 -8.62 15.05
C PRO A 41 2.25 -9.03 15.06
N GLU A 42 2.52 -10.35 15.03
CA GLU A 42 3.88 -10.88 14.95
C GLU A 42 4.54 -10.54 13.61
N LEU A 43 3.83 -10.70 12.48
CA LEU A 43 4.33 -10.30 11.16
C LEU A 43 4.58 -8.79 11.11
N PHE A 44 3.68 -7.98 11.65
CA PHE A 44 3.86 -6.54 11.72
C PHE A 44 5.10 -6.14 12.55
N GLY A 45 5.36 -6.83 13.64
CA GLY A 45 6.60 -6.68 14.42
C GLY A 45 7.85 -7.01 13.58
N LEU A 46 7.79 -8.08 12.78
CA LEU A 46 8.88 -8.46 11.87
C LEU A 46 9.08 -7.43 10.76
N ILE A 47 8.01 -6.90 10.16
CA ILE A 47 8.06 -5.83 9.16
C ILE A 47 8.83 -4.62 9.72
N ASN A 48 8.52 -4.19 10.93
CA ASN A 48 9.21 -3.07 11.58
C ASN A 48 10.68 -3.36 11.86
N THR A 49 11.02 -4.55 12.37
CA THR A 49 12.40 -4.91 12.73
C THR A 49 13.27 -5.24 11.53
N GLN A 50 12.68 -5.70 10.43
CA GLN A 50 13.36 -6.02 9.18
C GLN A 50 13.23 -4.90 8.13
N TRP A 51 12.80 -3.71 8.54
CA TRP A 51 12.71 -2.56 7.64
C TRP A 51 14.10 -2.26 7.03
N PRO A 52 14.21 -2.16 5.70
CA PRO A 52 15.50 -1.98 5.07
C PRO A 52 16.13 -0.63 5.43
N ASN A 53 17.44 -0.60 5.54
CA ASN A 53 18.15 0.66 5.67
C ASN A 53 18.33 1.30 4.29
N PHE A 54 17.52 2.30 3.99
CA PHE A 54 17.49 3.01 2.70
C PHE A 54 18.79 3.77 2.38
N ASN A 55 19.70 3.93 3.34
CA ASN A 55 21.02 4.51 3.09
C ASN A 55 22.05 3.47 2.61
N THR A 56 21.83 2.18 2.86
CA THR A 56 22.74 1.10 2.50
C THR A 56 22.21 0.20 1.39
N VAL A 57 20.88 0.10 1.28
CA VAL A 57 20.21 -0.61 0.18
C VAL A 57 19.99 0.37 -0.96
N LEU A 58 20.16 -0.10 -2.19
CA LEU A 58 19.90 0.74 -3.38
C LEU A 58 18.42 1.11 -3.41
N ALA A 59 18.09 2.26 -2.87
CA ALA A 59 16.79 2.87 -2.93
C ALA A 59 16.67 3.73 -4.19
N VAL A 60 15.48 3.77 -4.76
CA VAL A 60 15.16 4.61 -5.90
C VAL A 60 14.41 5.83 -5.40
N HIS A 61 14.83 7.02 -5.81
CA HIS A 61 14.01 8.20 -5.67
C HIS A 61 12.88 8.09 -6.69
N GLU A 62 11.65 8.33 -6.27
CA GLU A 62 10.53 8.33 -7.19
C GLU A 62 10.79 9.36 -8.29
N ASN A 63 10.73 8.91 -9.55
CA ASN A 63 11.08 9.71 -10.74
C ASN A 63 10.09 10.81 -11.08
N SER A 64 9.22 11.12 -10.20
CA SER A 64 8.64 12.44 -10.14
C SER A 64 9.69 13.44 -9.58
N ALA A 65 10.96 13.29 -9.98
CA ALA A 65 12.08 14.08 -9.49
C ALA A 65 11.85 15.60 -9.68
N GLU A 66 11.01 15.96 -10.60
CA GLU A 66 10.45 17.31 -10.69
C GLU A 66 9.42 17.59 -9.59
N LEU A 67 8.89 16.55 -8.91
CA LEU A 67 7.73 16.67 -8.05
C LEU A 67 8.01 16.31 -6.59
N ASN A 68 8.89 15.36 -6.28
CA ASN A 68 9.05 14.98 -4.87
C ASN A 68 10.38 14.30 -4.50
N PRO A 69 11.45 15.06 -4.22
CA PRO A 69 12.74 14.51 -3.80
C PRO A 69 12.70 13.87 -2.41
N ASN A 70 11.58 14.02 -1.68
CA ASN A 70 11.42 13.57 -0.31
C ASN A 70 10.77 12.19 -0.20
N ARG A 71 10.64 11.43 -1.30
CA ARG A 71 10.22 10.03 -1.30
C ARG A 71 11.30 9.13 -1.85
N ARG A 72 11.58 8.04 -1.18
CA ARG A 72 12.38 6.92 -1.68
C ARG A 72 11.59 5.63 -1.60
N TYR A 73 11.86 4.70 -2.50
CA TYR A 73 11.24 3.38 -2.45
C TYR A 73 12.20 2.26 -2.81
N ILE A 74 11.87 1.07 -2.36
CA ILE A 74 12.54 -0.20 -2.66
C ILE A 74 11.47 -1.18 -3.15
N ILE A 75 11.77 -1.92 -4.21
CA ILE A 75 10.96 -3.05 -4.64
C ILE A 75 11.31 -4.23 -3.72
N PRO A 76 10.33 -4.87 -3.04
CA PRO A 76 10.61 -5.90 -2.04
C PRO A 76 11.12 -7.21 -2.64
N ASN A 77 10.77 -7.54 -3.89
CA ASN A 77 11.19 -8.77 -4.57
C ASN A 77 12.66 -8.71 -4.99
N ARG A 78 13.58 -8.85 -4.01
CA ARG A 78 15.04 -8.76 -4.19
C ARG A 78 15.75 -9.81 -3.36
N GLU A 79 16.77 -10.44 -3.96
CA GLU A 79 17.57 -11.50 -3.29
C GLU A 79 18.40 -10.97 -2.11
N ASP A 80 18.81 -9.70 -2.15
CA ASP A 80 19.55 -9.04 -1.04
C ASP A 80 18.64 -8.60 0.12
N LEU A 81 17.32 -8.77 -0.01
CA LEU A 81 16.31 -8.51 1.01
C LEU A 81 15.48 -9.77 1.31
N PRO A 82 16.04 -10.85 1.84
CA PRO A 82 15.39 -12.16 1.87
C PRO A 82 14.10 -12.20 2.69
N PHE A 83 13.94 -11.41 3.76
CA PHE A 83 12.66 -11.30 4.46
C PHE A 83 11.60 -10.66 3.56
N TRP A 84 11.95 -9.55 2.89
CA TRP A 84 11.02 -8.83 2.04
C TRP A 84 10.67 -9.61 0.78
N LYS A 85 11.62 -10.38 0.23
CA LYS A 85 11.31 -11.30 -0.85
C LYS A 85 10.28 -12.35 -0.41
N GLN A 86 10.48 -13.00 0.76
CA GLN A 86 9.51 -13.96 1.28
C GLN A 86 8.15 -13.30 1.58
N PHE A 87 8.14 -12.08 2.12
CA PHE A 87 6.93 -11.32 2.35
C PHE A 87 6.18 -11.04 1.03
N ASN A 88 6.92 -10.64 0.00
CA ASN A 88 6.35 -10.44 -1.33
C ASN A 88 5.72 -11.72 -1.87
N ASP A 89 6.45 -12.84 -1.86
CA ASP A 89 6.02 -14.11 -2.43
C ASP A 89 4.85 -14.75 -1.64
N ASN A 90 4.81 -14.58 -0.32
CA ASN A 90 3.84 -15.27 0.55
C ASN A 90 2.62 -14.41 0.92
N ILE A 91 2.73 -13.08 0.82
CA ILE A 91 1.65 -12.15 1.16
C ILE A 91 1.24 -11.34 -0.08
N ILE A 92 2.15 -10.56 -0.65
CA ILE A 92 1.78 -9.54 -1.65
C ILE A 92 1.33 -10.16 -2.97
N GLU A 93 2.16 -11.02 -3.56
CA GLU A 93 1.91 -11.63 -4.87
C GLU A 93 1.24 -13.01 -4.78
N HIS A 94 0.89 -13.45 -3.56
CA HIS A 94 0.27 -14.76 -3.39
C HIS A 94 -1.14 -14.77 -3.97
N PRO A 95 -1.52 -15.80 -4.79
CA PRO A 95 -2.82 -15.87 -5.43
C PRO A 95 -4.00 -15.71 -4.46
N ASP A 96 -3.94 -16.34 -3.28
CA ASP A 96 -5.01 -16.28 -2.29
C ASP A 96 -5.27 -14.84 -1.79
N ILE A 97 -4.23 -14.01 -1.68
CA ILE A 97 -4.36 -12.59 -1.31
C ILE A 97 -4.96 -11.79 -2.47
N ILE A 98 -4.49 -12.05 -3.69
CA ILE A 98 -5.05 -11.39 -4.87
C ILE A 98 -6.54 -11.73 -5.00
N ASP A 99 -6.90 -12.99 -4.83
CA ASP A 99 -8.28 -13.44 -4.88
C ASP A 99 -9.12 -12.84 -3.74
N ALA A 100 -8.56 -12.71 -2.52
CA ALA A 100 -9.25 -12.05 -1.41
C ALA A 100 -9.57 -10.58 -1.72
N VAL A 101 -8.65 -9.85 -2.34
CA VAL A 101 -8.88 -8.46 -2.77
C VAL A 101 -9.96 -8.39 -3.84
N TYR A 102 -9.90 -9.25 -4.85
CA TYR A 102 -10.88 -9.25 -5.96
C TYR A 102 -12.23 -9.88 -5.61
N ASN A 103 -12.35 -10.57 -4.49
CA ASN A 103 -13.64 -11.00 -3.93
C ASN A 103 -14.39 -9.88 -3.20
N LEU A 104 -13.77 -8.72 -3.01
CA LEU A 104 -14.47 -7.52 -2.59
C LEU A 104 -15.48 -7.09 -3.67
N GLU A 105 -16.59 -6.49 -3.25
CA GLU A 105 -17.70 -6.14 -4.14
C GLU A 105 -17.25 -5.33 -5.37
N GLN A 106 -17.71 -5.72 -6.54
CA GLN A 106 -17.57 -5.05 -7.84
C GLN A 106 -16.15 -5.00 -8.44
N LEU A 107 -15.19 -5.68 -7.88
CA LEU A 107 -13.89 -5.86 -8.52
C LEU A 107 -13.94 -7.06 -9.49
N ASN A 108 -13.23 -6.98 -10.60
CA ASN A 108 -13.12 -8.06 -11.57
C ASN A 108 -11.70 -8.63 -11.60
N ARG A 109 -11.52 -9.85 -11.11
CA ARG A 109 -10.22 -10.53 -11.03
C ARG A 109 -9.51 -10.65 -12.39
N GLU A 110 -10.26 -10.74 -13.50
CA GLU A 110 -9.70 -10.84 -14.85
C GLU A 110 -8.94 -9.58 -15.29
N HIS A 111 -9.20 -8.45 -14.64
CA HIS A 111 -8.47 -7.20 -14.90
C HIS A 111 -7.04 -7.25 -14.40
N CYS A 112 -6.76 -8.00 -13.33
CA CYS A 112 -5.41 -8.09 -12.77
C CYS A 112 -4.52 -9.00 -13.63
N THR A 113 -3.50 -8.40 -14.22
CA THR A 113 -2.49 -9.14 -15.02
C THR A 113 -1.22 -9.41 -14.24
N TRP A 114 -0.81 -8.52 -13.34
CA TRP A 114 0.32 -8.72 -12.40
C TRP A 114 0.15 -7.81 -11.19
N VAL A 115 0.93 -8.07 -10.16
CA VAL A 115 0.99 -7.24 -8.94
C VAL A 115 2.37 -6.64 -8.82
N THR A 116 2.46 -5.44 -8.32
CA THR A 116 3.73 -4.80 -7.94
C THR A 116 3.64 -4.27 -6.52
N ALA A 117 4.76 -4.28 -5.81
CA ALA A 117 4.85 -3.67 -4.49
C ALA A 117 6.01 -2.71 -4.40
N SER A 118 5.89 -1.75 -3.52
CA SER A 118 6.95 -0.82 -3.15
C SER A 118 6.91 -0.56 -1.65
N ILE A 119 8.08 -0.57 -1.04
CA ILE A 119 8.29 -0.16 0.35
C ILE A 119 8.72 1.29 0.30
N TRP A 120 7.98 2.18 0.95
CA TRP A 120 8.20 3.62 0.84
C TRP A 120 8.67 4.24 2.15
N GLU A 121 9.66 5.13 2.04
CA GLU A 121 9.98 6.14 3.05
C GLU A 121 9.71 7.53 2.47
N ASP A 122 8.80 8.23 3.11
CA ASP A 122 8.48 9.63 2.85
C ASP A 122 9.11 10.48 3.95
N TYR A 123 9.80 11.52 3.58
CA TYR A 123 10.50 12.42 4.49
C TYR A 123 9.80 13.77 4.60
N ARG A 124 10.18 14.56 5.58
CA ARG A 124 9.69 15.93 5.77
C ARG A 124 9.68 16.70 4.45
N GLY A 125 8.56 17.33 4.16
CA GLY A 125 8.32 18.03 2.91
C GLY A 125 7.74 17.17 1.78
N TYR A 126 7.58 15.84 1.98
CA TYR A 126 6.82 15.04 1.04
C TYR A 126 5.34 15.40 1.08
N GLY A 127 4.75 15.56 -0.06
CA GLY A 127 3.31 15.70 -0.26
C GLY A 127 2.99 15.41 -1.72
N ILE A 128 1.78 14.99 -1.98
CA ILE A 128 1.29 14.83 -3.34
C ILE A 128 -0.07 15.48 -3.44
N GLY A 129 -0.21 16.37 -4.43
CA GLY A 129 -1.46 17.10 -4.69
C GLY A 129 -2.59 16.18 -5.12
N ASN A 130 -3.76 16.77 -5.33
CA ASN A 130 -4.93 16.03 -5.77
C ASN A 130 -4.70 15.38 -7.13
N HIS A 131 -4.86 14.07 -7.21
CA HIS A 131 -4.67 13.27 -8.43
C HIS A 131 -5.51 11.99 -8.36
N TYR A 132 -5.62 11.29 -9.47
CA TYR A 132 -5.99 9.89 -9.54
C TYR A 132 -4.83 9.08 -10.13
N ASP A 133 -4.75 7.82 -9.81
CA ASP A 133 -3.66 6.94 -10.26
C ASP A 133 -3.75 6.62 -11.75
N ALA A 134 -2.64 6.11 -12.31
CA ALA A 134 -2.57 5.77 -13.73
C ALA A 134 -3.56 4.67 -14.11
N HIS A 135 -4.16 4.76 -15.29
CA HIS A 135 -5.13 3.78 -15.85
C HIS A 135 -4.58 2.36 -16.02
N THR A 136 -3.29 2.15 -15.82
CA THR A 136 -2.66 0.83 -15.76
C THR A 136 -2.77 0.17 -14.39
N ILE A 137 -3.26 0.87 -13.38
CA ILE A 137 -3.55 0.36 -12.05
C ILE A 137 -5.04 0.10 -11.97
N ASP A 138 -5.44 -1.11 -11.60
CA ASP A 138 -6.83 -1.49 -11.39
C ASP A 138 -7.26 -1.28 -9.94
N VAL A 139 -6.40 -1.73 -9.01
CA VAL A 139 -6.61 -1.58 -7.58
C VAL A 139 -5.31 -1.12 -6.92
N ALA A 140 -5.41 -0.14 -6.04
CA ALA A 140 -4.33 0.30 -5.17
C ALA A 140 -4.62 -0.13 -3.72
N TRP A 141 -3.59 -0.65 -3.04
CA TRP A 141 -3.65 -1.02 -1.63
C TRP A 141 -2.44 -0.43 -0.91
N GLN A 142 -2.67 0.41 0.08
CA GLN A 142 -1.61 0.95 0.93
C GLN A 142 -1.77 0.49 2.37
N THR A 143 -0.66 0.07 2.98
CA THR A 143 -0.58 -0.23 4.41
C THR A 143 0.37 0.72 5.09
N TYR A 144 -0.07 1.28 6.21
CA TYR A 144 0.69 2.21 7.04
C TYR A 144 1.55 1.45 8.05
N ILE A 145 2.83 1.76 8.11
CA ILE A 145 3.79 1.02 8.95
C ILE A 145 4.26 1.86 10.13
N TYR A 146 4.75 3.06 9.86
CA TYR A 146 5.31 3.93 10.89
C TYR A 146 5.19 5.41 10.49
N CYS A 147 4.88 6.26 11.46
CA CYS A 147 4.98 7.71 11.33
C CYS A 147 5.26 8.33 12.70
N ASP A 148 6.26 9.16 12.80
CA ASP A 148 6.61 9.91 14.03
C ASP A 148 5.74 11.16 14.26
N GLY A 149 4.93 11.54 13.27
CA GLY A 149 4.03 12.70 13.32
C GLY A 149 2.57 12.40 13.60
N GLY A 150 2.22 11.11 13.83
CA GLY A 150 0.86 10.69 14.16
C GLY A 150 -0.11 10.60 12.99
N GLU A 151 -1.39 10.49 13.31
CA GLU A 151 -2.47 10.05 12.41
C GLU A 151 -2.81 11.04 11.27
N ARG A 152 -2.47 12.31 11.39
CA ARG A 152 -2.85 13.33 10.41
C ARG A 152 -2.23 13.14 9.02
N TRP A 153 -1.14 12.36 8.91
CA TRP A 153 -0.39 12.17 7.66
C TRP A 153 -0.87 11.01 6.80
N GLY A 154 -2.13 10.68 6.90
CA GLY A 154 -2.77 9.62 6.12
C GLY A 154 -3.12 10.06 4.69
N THR A 155 -4.10 9.39 4.10
CA THR A 155 -4.57 9.66 2.74
C THR A 155 -5.87 10.44 2.77
N SER A 156 -5.93 11.52 2.01
CA SER A 156 -7.14 12.32 1.81
C SER A 156 -7.87 11.81 0.57
N LEU A 157 -9.14 11.44 0.72
CA LEU A 157 -10.04 11.11 -0.37
C LEU A 157 -10.79 12.39 -0.74
N ASN A 158 -10.70 12.81 -1.99
CA ASN A 158 -11.17 14.10 -2.46
C ASN A 158 -12.18 13.94 -3.59
N ASN A 159 -12.78 15.04 -4.01
CA ASN A 159 -13.39 15.12 -5.34
C ASN A 159 -12.38 15.65 -6.38
N GLU A 160 -12.80 15.75 -7.63
CA GLU A 160 -12.00 16.27 -8.73
C GLU A 160 -11.46 17.69 -8.47
N GLN A 161 -12.24 18.52 -7.78
CA GLN A 161 -11.87 19.89 -7.43
C GLN A 161 -10.87 19.98 -6.27
N GLY A 162 -10.49 18.84 -5.68
CA GLY A 162 -9.55 18.76 -4.55
C GLY A 162 -10.21 19.06 -3.19
N GLU A 163 -11.53 19.07 -3.12
CA GLU A 163 -12.22 19.22 -1.85
C GLU A 163 -12.14 17.91 -1.06
N LEU A 164 -11.65 17.99 0.17
CA LEU A 164 -11.59 16.85 1.08
C LEU A 164 -13.00 16.33 1.40
N LYS A 165 -13.23 15.05 1.11
CA LYS A 165 -14.48 14.35 1.46
C LYS A 165 -14.28 13.41 2.65
N LYS A 166 -13.14 12.75 2.73
CA LYS A 166 -12.82 11.84 3.83
C LYS A 166 -11.31 11.78 4.04
N ARG A 167 -10.87 11.57 5.26
CA ARG A 167 -9.47 11.28 5.57
C ARG A 167 -9.35 9.88 6.13
N ILE A 168 -8.43 9.10 5.58
CA ILE A 168 -8.01 7.83 6.16
C ILE A 168 -6.78 8.16 7.04
N PRO A 169 -6.89 8.03 8.37
CA PRO A 169 -5.82 8.40 9.28
C PRO A 169 -4.61 7.47 9.13
N PHE A 170 -3.41 7.98 9.38
CA PHE A 170 -2.21 7.16 9.40
C PHE A 170 -2.09 6.46 10.76
N VAL A 171 -2.62 5.26 10.87
CA VAL A 171 -2.49 4.42 12.05
C VAL A 171 -1.63 3.19 11.68
N PRO A 172 -0.58 2.88 12.46
CA PRO A 172 0.27 1.71 12.17
C PRO A 172 -0.54 0.41 12.07
N ASN A 173 -0.18 -0.43 11.11
CA ASN A 173 -0.87 -1.69 10.76
C ASN A 173 -2.31 -1.53 10.25
N THR A 174 -2.72 -0.33 9.88
CA THR A 174 -3.97 -0.12 9.14
C THR A 174 -3.68 0.12 7.67
N GLY A 175 -4.71 0.08 6.84
CA GLY A 175 -4.54 0.32 5.42
C GLY A 175 -5.84 0.65 4.72
N TRP A 176 -5.75 0.82 3.42
CA TRP A 176 -6.90 1.00 2.56
C TRP A 176 -6.69 0.28 1.23
N ILE A 177 -7.79 -0.14 0.63
CA ILE A 177 -7.86 -0.64 -0.73
C ILE A 177 -8.80 0.28 -1.50
N MET A 178 -8.45 0.64 -2.72
CA MET A 178 -9.19 1.56 -3.56
C MET A 178 -9.23 1.05 -5.00
N ASN A 179 -10.41 1.01 -5.59
CA ASN A 179 -10.56 0.84 -7.03
C ASN A 179 -10.04 2.10 -7.73
N VAL A 180 -9.16 1.93 -8.70
CA VAL A 180 -8.58 3.05 -9.44
C VAL A 180 -9.43 3.34 -10.67
N ASP A 181 -10.06 4.50 -10.67
CA ASP A 181 -10.86 5.02 -11.78
C ASP A 181 -10.70 6.54 -11.90
N ALA A 182 -11.39 7.14 -12.85
CA ALA A 182 -11.35 8.58 -13.10
C ALA A 182 -11.94 9.43 -11.96
N TYR A 183 -12.56 8.82 -10.96
CA TYR A 183 -13.23 9.50 -9.84
C TYR A 183 -12.49 9.28 -8.51
N SER A 184 -11.48 8.40 -8.48
CA SER A 184 -10.73 8.06 -7.27
C SER A 184 -9.67 9.11 -6.90
N TRP A 185 -10.07 10.38 -6.86
CA TRP A 185 -9.21 11.52 -6.56
C TRP A 185 -8.73 11.49 -5.11
N HIS A 186 -7.43 11.56 -4.93
CA HIS A 186 -6.83 11.52 -3.60
C HIS A 186 -5.56 12.35 -3.51
N SER A 187 -5.10 12.58 -2.28
CA SER A 187 -3.88 13.33 -2.01
C SER A 187 -3.23 12.87 -0.71
N ALA A 188 -1.99 13.27 -0.51
CA ALA A 188 -1.34 13.21 0.79
C ALA A 188 -0.82 14.60 1.14
N ASP A 189 -1.20 15.11 2.31
CA ASP A 189 -0.74 16.40 2.79
C ASP A 189 0.80 16.40 2.93
N THR A 190 1.41 17.57 2.74
CA THR A 190 2.84 17.73 2.98
C THR A 190 3.18 17.40 4.43
N ILE A 191 3.98 16.35 4.64
CA ILE A 191 4.32 15.87 5.97
C ILE A 191 5.35 16.80 6.63
N GLU A 192 5.13 17.07 7.91
CA GLU A 192 6.01 17.88 8.76
C GLU A 192 6.81 17.02 9.75
N CYS A 193 6.43 15.75 9.90
CA CYS A 193 7.21 14.76 10.64
C CYS A 193 8.52 14.41 9.90
N ASP A 194 9.46 13.79 10.59
CA ASP A 194 10.74 13.49 9.99
C ASP A 194 10.62 12.38 8.95
N MET A 195 9.75 11.38 9.23
CA MET A 195 9.58 10.24 8.32
C MET A 195 8.24 9.53 8.55
N ARG A 196 7.69 8.98 7.47
CA ARG A 196 6.65 7.94 7.51
C ARG A 196 7.02 6.76 6.61
N ARG A 197 6.54 5.58 6.95
CA ARG A 197 6.78 4.32 6.24
C ARG A 197 5.47 3.69 5.82
N SER A 198 5.41 3.22 4.58
CA SER A 198 4.25 2.48 4.09
C SER A 198 4.66 1.40 3.08
N VAL A 199 3.78 0.43 2.91
CA VAL A 199 3.84 -0.54 1.81
C VAL A 199 2.72 -0.20 0.85
N MET A 200 3.07 -0.01 -0.42
CA MET A 200 2.12 0.21 -1.50
C MET A 200 2.09 -1.01 -2.40
N VAL A 201 0.92 -1.54 -2.65
CA VAL A 201 0.67 -2.63 -3.58
C VAL A 201 -0.23 -2.11 -4.70
N ARG A 202 0.12 -2.42 -5.93
CA ARG A 202 -0.66 -2.06 -7.11
C ARG A 202 -0.99 -3.32 -7.91
N PHE A 203 -2.27 -3.52 -8.11
CA PHE A 203 -2.79 -4.57 -8.98
C PHE A 203 -2.92 -3.97 -10.37
N MET A 204 -2.12 -4.47 -11.28
CA MET A 204 -1.92 -3.86 -12.59
C MET A 204 -2.84 -4.48 -13.62
N THR A 205 -3.41 -3.65 -14.48
CA THR A 205 -4.17 -4.10 -15.64
C THR A 205 -3.45 -3.78 -16.94
N ARG A 206 -3.75 -4.54 -17.99
CA ARG A 206 -3.36 -4.10 -19.33
C ARG A 206 -4.17 -2.85 -19.65
N THR A 207 -3.51 -1.84 -20.21
CA THR A 207 -4.18 -0.62 -20.66
C THR A 207 -5.49 -1.00 -21.34
N ARG A 208 -6.61 -0.54 -20.79
CA ARG A 208 -7.88 -0.58 -21.51
C ARG A 208 -7.64 0.23 -22.78
N SER A 209 -7.47 -0.46 -23.93
CA SER A 209 -7.56 0.20 -25.23
C SER A 209 -8.95 0.80 -25.29
N GLY A 210 -9.00 2.13 -25.16
CA GLY A 210 -10.20 2.93 -25.28
C GLY A 210 -10.80 2.85 -26.68
#